data_cc80fa3297cd111b1ada269fc84bed8a
#
_entry.id   cc80fa3297cd111b1ada269fc84bed8a
#
_cell.length_a   1.000
_cell.length_b   1.000
_cell.length_c   1.000
_cell.angle_alpha   90.00
_cell.angle_beta   90.00
_cell.angle_gamma   90.00
#
_symmetry.space_group_name_H-M   'P 1'
#
loop_
_entity.id
_entity.type
_entity.pdbx_description
1 polymer ?
#
loop_
_entity_poly.entity_id
_entity_poly.type
_entity_poly.pdbx_seq_one_letter_code
_entity_poly.pdbx_strand_id
1 'polypeptide(L)'
;MTDQAEKKHSAFWGVMVIAGTVIGGGMFALPVDLAGAWFFWGAFILIIAWFSMLHSGLLLLEANLNYPVGSSFNTITKDLIGNTWNIISGITVAFVLYILTYAYISANGAIISETISMNLGYHANPRIVGICTAIFVASVLWISSLAASRITSLFLGLKIISFVIVFGSFFFQVDYSILRDATSTTAGTSYFPYIFMALPVCLASFGFHGNIPSLIICYGKRKDKLIKSVVFGSLLALVIYLFWLYCTMGNIPRESFKAIISSGGNVDSLVKSFLGTKQHGIIEFCLLVFSNLAVASSFFGVTLGLFDYLADLFKIDNSHGGRFKTVL
;
A
#
# COMPACT_ATOMS: atom_id res chain seq x y z
N MET A 1 -28.91 1.06 25.11
CA MET A 1 -28.74 0.80 23.66
C MET A 1 -27.31 0.40 23.30
N THR A 2 -26.70 -0.52 24.06
CA THR A 2 -25.28 -0.88 23.95
C THR A 2 -25.05 -2.35 23.61
N ASP A 3 -26.09 -3.07 23.18
CA ASP A 3 -26.04 -4.53 23.03
C ASP A 3 -26.21 -5.06 21.61
N GLN A 4 -26.20 -4.21 20.58
CA GLN A 4 -26.33 -4.62 19.16
C GLN A 4 -25.04 -4.55 18.35
N ALA A 5 -23.90 -4.14 18.89
CA ALA A 5 -22.62 -4.02 18.19
C ALA A 5 -21.68 -5.25 18.37
N GLU A 6 -22.11 -6.28 19.07
CA GLU A 6 -21.37 -7.54 19.17
C GLU A 6 -21.54 -8.47 17.94
N LYS A 7 -21.50 -7.94 16.73
CA LYS A 7 -21.30 -8.81 15.58
C LYS A 7 -19.94 -9.52 15.76
N LYS A 8 -20.00 -10.84 15.91
CA LYS A 8 -18.85 -11.76 16.00
C LYS A 8 -17.98 -11.68 14.73
N HIS A 9 -17.32 -10.55 14.50
CA HIS A 9 -16.36 -10.47 13.40
C HIS A 9 -15.20 -11.42 13.71
N SER A 10 -14.94 -12.36 12.78
CA SER A 10 -13.78 -13.22 12.82
C SER A 10 -12.50 -12.38 12.75
N ALA A 11 -11.41 -12.81 13.40
CA ALA A 11 -10.10 -12.18 13.25
C ALA A 11 -9.63 -12.12 11.78
N PHE A 12 -10.17 -13.01 10.94
CA PHE A 12 -9.92 -13.02 9.49
C PHE A 12 -10.20 -11.65 8.83
N TRP A 13 -11.28 -10.97 9.21
CA TRP A 13 -11.57 -9.63 8.65
C TRP A 13 -10.50 -8.60 9.03
N GLY A 14 -10.01 -8.63 10.26
CA GLY A 14 -8.92 -7.75 10.68
C GLY A 14 -7.62 -8.05 9.95
N VAL A 15 -7.30 -9.33 9.75
CA VAL A 15 -6.17 -9.75 8.90
C VAL A 15 -6.30 -9.17 7.49
N MET A 16 -7.48 -9.28 6.89
CA MET A 16 -7.74 -8.75 5.54
C MET A 16 -7.66 -7.22 5.48
N VAL A 17 -8.08 -6.52 6.53
CA VAL A 17 -7.95 -5.05 6.60
C VAL A 17 -6.47 -4.65 6.63
N ILE A 18 -5.68 -5.24 7.51
CA ILE A 18 -4.24 -4.95 7.60
C ILE A 18 -3.52 -5.32 6.30
N ALA A 19 -3.68 -6.57 5.85
CA ALA A 19 -3.05 -7.03 4.61
C ALA A 19 -3.49 -6.20 3.40
N GLY A 20 -4.79 -5.89 3.30
CA GLY A 20 -5.34 -5.12 2.19
C GLY A 20 -4.83 -3.68 2.12
N THR A 21 -4.55 -3.08 3.28
CA THR A 21 -3.93 -1.75 3.35
C THR A 21 -2.47 -1.79 2.92
N VAL A 22 -1.73 -2.77 3.41
CA VAL A 22 -0.30 -2.93 3.12
C VAL A 22 -0.10 -3.34 1.65
N ILE A 23 -0.79 -4.40 1.19
CA ILE A 23 -0.67 -4.91 -0.18
C ILE A 23 -1.38 -3.95 -1.15
N GLY A 24 -0.65 -2.97 -1.64
CA GLY A 24 -1.18 -1.92 -2.49
C GLY A 24 -0.16 -1.39 -3.50
N GLY A 25 -0.35 -0.16 -3.92
CA GLY A 25 0.55 0.48 -4.88
C GLY A 25 2.01 0.53 -4.43
N GLY A 26 2.27 0.60 -3.12
CA GLY A 26 3.63 0.60 -2.57
C GLY A 26 4.44 -0.67 -2.92
N MET A 27 3.78 -1.82 -3.12
CA MET A 27 4.50 -3.04 -3.51
C MET A 27 5.21 -2.91 -4.87
N PHE A 28 4.69 -2.12 -5.79
CA PHE A 28 5.30 -1.94 -7.11
C PHE A 28 6.61 -1.17 -7.06
N ALA A 29 6.79 -0.28 -6.09
CA ALA A 29 8.03 0.46 -5.90
C ALA A 29 9.15 -0.46 -5.39
N LEU A 30 8.83 -1.50 -4.60
CA LEU A 30 9.81 -2.35 -3.94
C LEU A 30 10.88 -2.94 -4.88
N PRO A 31 10.56 -3.57 -6.04
CA PRO A 31 11.60 -4.09 -6.91
C PRO A 31 12.50 -3.01 -7.49
N VAL A 32 11.95 -1.83 -7.75
CA VAL A 32 12.69 -0.68 -8.32
C VAL A 32 13.64 -0.11 -7.27
N ASP A 33 13.14 0.15 -6.06
CA ASP A 33 13.95 0.72 -4.97
C ASP A 33 14.97 -0.28 -4.41
N LEU A 34 14.66 -1.58 -4.48
CA LEU A 34 15.55 -2.67 -4.07
C LEU A 34 16.48 -3.15 -5.20
N ALA A 35 16.38 -2.62 -6.43
CA ALA A 35 17.19 -3.06 -7.55
C ALA A 35 18.72 -2.96 -7.28
N GLY A 36 19.14 -1.95 -6.51
CA GLY A 36 20.53 -1.80 -6.10
C GLY A 36 20.99 -2.85 -5.09
N ALA A 37 20.17 -3.18 -4.10
CA ALA A 37 20.43 -4.20 -3.08
C ALA A 37 20.23 -5.62 -3.60
N TRP A 38 19.45 -5.77 -4.67
CA TRP A 38 19.04 -7.00 -5.30
C TRP A 38 18.24 -7.94 -4.37
N PHE A 39 17.91 -9.17 -4.84
CA PHE A 39 16.93 -10.02 -4.17
C PHE A 39 17.31 -10.39 -2.72
N PHE A 40 18.51 -10.92 -2.49
CA PHE A 40 18.85 -11.46 -1.16
C PHE A 40 18.97 -10.38 -0.09
N TRP A 41 19.67 -9.30 -0.40
CA TRP A 41 19.81 -8.16 0.52
C TRP A 41 18.48 -7.38 0.61
N GLY A 42 17.74 -7.29 -0.49
CA GLY A 42 16.40 -6.72 -0.52
C GLY A 42 15.41 -7.48 0.36
N ALA A 43 15.39 -8.81 0.28
CA ALA A 43 14.57 -9.65 1.15
C ALA A 43 14.97 -9.50 2.62
N PHE A 44 16.26 -9.46 2.91
CA PHE A 44 16.77 -9.28 4.27
C PHE A 44 16.31 -7.96 4.89
N ILE A 45 16.50 -6.83 4.19
CA ILE A 45 16.07 -5.52 4.72
C ILE A 45 14.56 -5.40 4.81
N LEU A 46 13.82 -6.04 3.89
CA LEU A 46 12.37 -6.06 3.93
C LEU A 46 11.85 -6.81 5.17
N ILE A 47 12.49 -7.93 5.55
CA ILE A 47 12.16 -8.67 6.77
C ILE A 47 12.45 -7.81 8.02
N ILE A 48 13.58 -7.10 8.06
CA ILE A 48 13.92 -6.19 9.17
C ILE A 48 12.89 -5.05 9.26
N ALA A 49 12.54 -4.45 8.12
CA ALA A 49 11.53 -3.40 8.06
C ALA A 49 10.17 -3.90 8.55
N TRP A 50 9.74 -5.08 8.11
CA TRP A 50 8.51 -5.72 8.59
C TRP A 50 8.53 -5.93 10.11
N PHE A 51 9.61 -6.48 10.63
CA PHE A 51 9.76 -6.74 12.06
C PHE A 51 9.68 -5.44 12.87
N SER A 52 10.34 -4.39 12.44
CA SER A 52 10.29 -3.06 13.07
C SER A 52 8.87 -2.48 13.03
N MET A 53 8.20 -2.56 11.88
CA MET A 53 6.84 -2.05 11.71
C MET A 53 5.80 -2.88 12.47
N LEU A 54 5.98 -4.20 12.56
CA LEU A 54 5.14 -5.06 13.39
C LEU A 54 5.24 -4.65 14.86
N HIS A 55 6.47 -4.48 15.37
CA HIS A 55 6.66 -4.10 16.78
C HIS A 55 6.09 -2.73 17.09
N SER A 56 6.34 -1.72 16.26
CA SER A 56 5.78 -0.38 16.47
C SER A 56 4.26 -0.39 16.37
N GLY A 57 3.68 -1.20 15.49
CA GLY A 57 2.24 -1.40 15.39
C GLY A 57 1.63 -2.05 16.64
N LEU A 58 2.31 -3.07 17.21
CA LEU A 58 1.87 -3.71 18.45
C LEU A 58 1.96 -2.76 19.65
N LEU A 59 3.02 -1.94 19.74
CA LEU A 59 3.14 -0.89 20.76
C LEU A 59 2.04 0.16 20.65
N LEU A 60 1.74 0.59 19.41
CA LEU A 60 0.63 1.51 19.16
C LEU A 60 -0.72 0.88 19.55
N LEU A 61 -0.92 -0.41 19.26
CA LEU A 61 -2.11 -1.16 19.68
C LEU A 61 -2.22 -1.19 21.21
N GLU A 62 -1.13 -1.49 21.92
CA GLU A 62 -1.08 -1.50 23.37
C GLU A 62 -1.43 -0.13 23.94
N ALA A 63 -0.84 0.94 23.44
CA ALA A 63 -1.17 2.31 23.83
C ALA A 63 -2.67 2.59 23.65
N ASN A 64 -3.23 2.30 22.47
CA ASN A 64 -4.66 2.53 22.18
C ASN A 64 -5.61 1.73 23.09
N LEU A 65 -5.23 0.52 23.51
CA LEU A 65 -6.05 -0.32 24.39
C LEU A 65 -6.23 0.27 25.80
N ASN A 66 -5.34 1.17 26.23
CA ASN A 66 -5.44 1.87 27.51
C ASN A 66 -6.40 3.07 27.47
N TYR A 67 -6.86 3.47 26.29
CA TYR A 67 -7.81 4.58 26.10
C TYR A 67 -9.23 4.08 25.80
N PRO A 68 -10.26 4.92 25.94
CA PRO A 68 -11.61 4.60 25.49
C PRO A 68 -11.65 4.22 24.00
N VAL A 69 -12.57 3.30 23.65
CA VAL A 69 -12.77 2.92 22.23
C VAL A 69 -13.19 4.14 21.43
N GLY A 70 -12.52 4.37 20.31
CA GLY A 70 -12.76 5.54 19.46
C GLY A 70 -11.87 6.76 19.80
N SER A 71 -10.92 6.62 20.73
CA SER A 71 -9.93 7.67 20.96
C SER A 71 -9.07 7.87 19.72
N SER A 72 -8.89 9.14 19.33
CA SER A 72 -8.06 9.48 18.18
C SER A 72 -6.57 9.39 18.51
N PHE A 73 -5.76 9.20 17.47
CA PHE A 73 -4.30 9.26 17.58
C PHE A 73 -3.82 10.57 18.25
N ASN A 74 -4.44 11.68 17.87
CA ASN A 74 -4.16 12.99 18.44
C ASN A 74 -4.41 13.05 19.97
N THR A 75 -5.53 12.49 20.44
CA THR A 75 -5.86 12.43 21.87
C THR A 75 -4.80 11.65 22.65
N ILE A 76 -4.42 10.48 22.13
CA ILE A 76 -3.46 9.58 22.77
C ILE A 76 -2.07 10.22 22.81
N THR A 77 -1.61 10.77 21.70
CA THR A 77 -0.29 11.41 21.59
C THR A 77 -0.19 12.62 22.53
N LYS A 78 -1.25 13.44 22.57
CA LYS A 78 -1.29 14.61 23.45
C LYS A 78 -1.18 14.23 24.93
N ASP A 79 -1.87 13.18 25.33
CA ASP A 79 -1.88 12.72 26.72
C ASP A 79 -0.54 12.06 27.13
N LEU A 80 0.05 11.23 26.24
CA LEU A 80 1.28 10.49 26.54
C LEU A 80 2.55 11.35 26.47
N ILE A 81 2.68 12.23 25.49
CA ILE A 81 3.93 12.94 25.21
C ILE A 81 3.79 14.47 25.15
N GLY A 82 2.60 14.96 25.47
CA GLY A 82 2.31 16.39 25.57
C GLY A 82 2.00 17.10 24.25
N ASN A 83 1.60 18.38 24.37
CA ASN A 83 1.05 19.14 23.25
C ASN A 83 2.07 19.43 22.15
N THR A 84 3.33 19.72 22.49
CA THR A 84 4.37 20.02 21.50
C THR A 84 4.63 18.83 20.59
N TRP A 85 4.85 17.66 21.14
CA TRP A 85 5.06 16.44 20.37
C TRP A 85 3.82 16.01 19.61
N ASN A 86 2.64 16.29 20.15
CA ASN A 86 1.38 16.05 19.44
C ASN A 86 1.27 16.91 18.15
N ILE A 87 1.66 18.16 18.20
CA ILE A 87 1.68 19.04 17.01
C ILE A 87 2.69 18.52 15.96
N ILE A 88 3.91 18.19 16.39
CA ILE A 88 4.96 17.65 15.50
C ILE A 88 4.47 16.36 14.84
N SER A 89 3.95 15.41 15.64
CA SER A 89 3.40 14.15 15.14
C SER A 89 2.25 14.38 14.18
N GLY A 90 1.35 15.31 14.51
CA GLY A 90 0.22 15.67 13.65
C GLY A 90 0.65 16.20 12.28
N ILE A 91 1.61 17.10 12.24
CA ILE A 91 2.16 17.64 10.98
C ILE A 91 2.82 16.51 10.18
N THR A 92 3.58 15.62 10.84
CA THR A 92 4.25 14.48 10.19
C THR A 92 3.24 13.52 9.58
N VAL A 93 2.17 13.17 10.31
CA VAL A 93 1.10 12.29 9.80
C VAL A 93 0.38 12.93 8.61
N ALA A 94 0.02 14.21 8.71
CA ALA A 94 -0.58 14.96 7.61
C ALA A 94 0.32 14.93 6.37
N PHE A 95 1.60 15.26 6.53
CA PHE A 95 2.58 15.26 5.45
C PHE A 95 2.67 13.88 4.76
N VAL A 96 2.77 12.80 5.52
CA VAL A 96 2.84 11.44 4.96
C VAL A 96 1.56 11.09 4.20
N LEU A 97 0.38 11.38 4.75
CA LEU A 97 -0.90 11.10 4.08
C LEU A 97 -1.07 11.92 2.79
N TYR A 98 -0.65 13.19 2.79
CA TYR A 98 -0.67 14.02 1.58
C TYR A 98 0.28 13.52 0.51
N ILE A 99 1.52 13.18 0.86
CA ILE A 99 2.51 12.64 -0.09
C ILE A 99 2.04 11.30 -0.67
N LEU A 100 1.48 10.42 0.15
CA LEU A 100 0.93 9.14 -0.33
C LEU A 100 -0.27 9.38 -1.27
N THR A 101 -1.18 10.29 -0.92
CA THR A 101 -2.31 10.65 -1.79
C THR A 101 -1.81 11.18 -3.13
N TYR A 102 -0.83 12.08 -3.14
CA TYR A 102 -0.21 12.60 -4.37
C TYR A 102 0.43 11.48 -5.20
N ALA A 103 1.18 10.57 -4.55
CA ALA A 103 1.80 9.43 -5.23
C ALA A 103 0.75 8.53 -5.89
N TYR A 104 -0.39 8.27 -5.22
CA TYR A 104 -1.47 7.48 -5.80
C TYR A 104 -2.23 8.19 -6.91
N ILE A 105 -2.40 9.51 -6.86
CA ILE A 105 -2.96 10.28 -7.98
C ILE A 105 -2.07 10.11 -9.22
N SER A 106 -0.76 10.27 -9.05
CA SER A 106 0.22 10.11 -10.13
C SER A 106 0.23 8.69 -10.69
N ALA A 107 0.28 7.68 -9.81
CA ALA A 107 0.30 6.27 -10.20
C ALA A 107 -0.99 5.85 -10.92
N ASN A 108 -2.18 6.24 -10.42
CA ASN A 108 -3.44 5.97 -11.13
C ASN A 108 -3.48 6.66 -12.49
N GLY A 109 -3.03 7.91 -12.57
CA GLY A 109 -2.95 8.64 -13.84
C GLY A 109 -2.09 7.89 -14.87
N ALA A 110 -0.91 7.42 -14.49
CA ALA A 110 -0.01 6.68 -15.36
C ALA A 110 -0.61 5.34 -15.81
N ILE A 111 -1.08 4.51 -14.87
CA ILE A 111 -1.59 3.16 -15.18
C ILE A 111 -2.87 3.20 -16.02
N ILE A 112 -3.82 4.07 -15.66
CA ILE A 112 -5.08 4.18 -16.41
C ILE A 112 -4.80 4.74 -17.83
N SER A 113 -3.92 5.74 -17.95
CA SER A 113 -3.52 6.27 -19.25
C SER A 113 -2.88 5.20 -20.13
N GLU A 114 -2.01 4.36 -19.57
CA GLU A 114 -1.42 3.23 -20.29
C GLU A 114 -2.48 2.19 -20.68
N THR A 115 -3.39 1.85 -19.77
CA THR A 115 -4.50 0.94 -20.04
C THR A 115 -5.39 1.44 -21.19
N ILE A 116 -5.65 2.74 -21.25
CA ILE A 116 -6.39 3.39 -22.35
C ILE A 116 -5.59 3.29 -23.64
N SER A 117 -4.29 3.56 -23.60
CA SER A 117 -3.43 3.50 -24.78
C SER A 117 -3.39 2.10 -25.39
N MET A 118 -3.25 1.07 -24.54
CA MET A 118 -3.16 -0.33 -25.00
C MET A 118 -4.49 -0.86 -25.56
N ASN A 119 -5.63 -0.49 -24.96
CA ASN A 119 -6.93 -1.04 -25.38
C ASN A 119 -7.66 -0.21 -26.42
N LEU A 120 -7.47 1.11 -26.43
CA LEU A 120 -8.20 2.04 -27.31
C LEU A 120 -7.30 2.75 -28.32
N GLY A 121 -5.97 2.56 -28.25
CA GLY A 121 -5.01 3.26 -29.12
C GLY A 121 -4.95 4.77 -28.90
N TYR A 122 -5.54 5.28 -27.82
CA TYR A 122 -5.59 6.71 -27.51
C TYR A 122 -4.61 7.08 -26.40
N HIS A 123 -3.65 7.96 -26.69
CA HIS A 123 -2.68 8.45 -25.72
C HIS A 123 -3.28 9.53 -24.82
N ALA A 124 -3.93 9.12 -23.73
CA ALA A 124 -4.46 10.05 -22.74
C ALA A 124 -3.33 10.70 -21.94
N ASN A 125 -3.51 11.97 -21.56
CA ASN A 125 -2.53 12.65 -20.72
C ASN A 125 -2.63 12.13 -19.26
N PRO A 126 -1.56 11.53 -18.69
CA PRO A 126 -1.59 10.95 -17.34
C PRO A 126 -1.98 11.94 -16.24
N ARG A 127 -1.62 13.22 -16.38
CA ARG A 127 -1.97 14.26 -15.41
C ARG A 127 -3.49 14.51 -15.38
N ILE A 128 -4.11 14.59 -16.55
CA ILE A 128 -5.56 14.80 -16.67
C ILE A 128 -6.31 13.59 -16.10
N VAL A 129 -5.88 12.38 -16.47
CA VAL A 129 -6.45 11.13 -15.94
C VAL A 129 -6.32 11.06 -14.44
N GLY A 130 -5.17 11.42 -13.87
CA GLY A 130 -4.93 11.47 -12.42
C GLY A 130 -5.87 12.46 -11.72
N ILE A 131 -6.06 13.66 -12.27
CA ILE A 131 -7.00 14.66 -11.72
C ILE A 131 -8.44 14.13 -11.77
N CYS A 132 -8.87 13.55 -12.89
CA CYS A 132 -10.22 12.95 -13.00
C CYS A 132 -10.43 11.84 -11.96
N THR A 133 -9.42 10.99 -11.76
CA THR A 133 -9.46 9.91 -10.74
C THR A 133 -9.53 10.49 -9.33
N ALA A 134 -8.78 11.55 -9.05
CA ALA A 134 -8.82 12.23 -7.75
C ALA A 134 -10.20 12.82 -7.46
N ILE A 135 -10.80 13.51 -8.44
CA ILE A 135 -12.16 14.06 -8.33
C ILE A 135 -13.18 12.93 -8.10
N PHE A 136 -13.04 11.82 -8.82
CA PHE A 136 -13.93 10.66 -8.64
C PHE A 136 -13.84 10.09 -7.22
N VAL A 137 -12.62 9.83 -6.71
CA VAL A 137 -12.41 9.30 -5.36
C VAL A 137 -12.91 10.29 -4.30
N ALA A 138 -12.63 11.58 -4.44
CA ALA A 138 -13.12 12.63 -3.56
C ALA A 138 -14.66 12.68 -3.54
N SER A 139 -15.30 12.55 -4.70
CA SER A 139 -16.77 12.51 -4.83
C SER A 139 -17.37 11.30 -4.11
N VAL A 140 -16.76 10.11 -4.24
CA VAL A 140 -17.20 8.90 -3.54
C VAL A 140 -17.08 9.06 -2.02
N LEU A 141 -15.97 9.62 -1.54
CA LEU A 141 -15.74 9.89 -0.11
C LEU A 141 -16.73 10.93 0.44
N TRP A 142 -17.02 11.95 -0.33
CA TRP A 142 -18.04 12.95 0.02
C TRP A 142 -19.42 12.30 0.20
N ILE A 143 -19.83 11.45 -0.74
CA ILE A 143 -21.13 10.79 -0.70
C ILE A 143 -21.20 9.81 0.49
N SER A 144 -20.22 8.92 0.65
CA SER A 144 -20.24 7.90 1.69
C SER A 144 -18.88 7.23 1.91
N SER A 145 -18.33 7.36 3.12
CA SER A 145 -17.15 6.59 3.56
C SER A 145 -17.42 5.08 3.55
N LEU A 146 -18.67 4.66 3.78
CA LEU A 146 -19.07 3.25 3.70
C LEU A 146 -18.98 2.73 2.26
N ALA A 147 -19.39 3.53 1.26
CA ALA A 147 -19.24 3.17 -0.14
C ALA A 147 -17.77 3.00 -0.53
N ALA A 148 -16.91 3.93 -0.11
CA ALA A 148 -15.47 3.83 -0.32
C ALA A 148 -14.88 2.55 0.29
N SER A 149 -15.25 2.22 1.53
CA SER A 149 -14.81 0.98 2.20
C SER A 149 -15.27 -0.28 1.48
N ARG A 150 -16.50 -0.32 0.96
CA ARG A 150 -17.03 -1.46 0.17
C ARG A 150 -16.27 -1.61 -1.16
N ILE A 151 -16.01 -0.52 -1.85
CA ILE A 151 -15.23 -0.51 -3.11
C ILE A 151 -13.83 -1.06 -2.84
N THR A 152 -13.16 -0.58 -1.79
CA THR A 152 -11.83 -1.07 -1.40
C THR A 152 -11.84 -2.57 -1.09
N SER A 153 -12.88 -3.08 -0.41
CA SER A 153 -13.00 -4.51 -0.11
C SER A 153 -13.23 -5.37 -1.35
N LEU A 154 -14.04 -4.89 -2.30
CA LEU A 154 -14.24 -5.56 -3.59
C LEU A 154 -12.93 -5.60 -4.40
N PHE A 155 -12.23 -4.47 -4.48
CA PHE A 155 -10.94 -4.39 -5.17
C PHE A 155 -9.90 -5.31 -4.54
N LEU A 156 -9.91 -5.47 -3.22
CA LEU A 156 -9.01 -6.41 -2.54
C LEU A 156 -9.25 -7.86 -3.01
N GLY A 157 -10.50 -8.31 -3.08
CA GLY A 157 -10.82 -9.65 -3.56
C GLY A 157 -10.36 -9.88 -5.01
N LEU A 158 -10.70 -8.97 -5.90
CA LEU A 158 -10.29 -9.03 -7.31
C LEU A 158 -8.76 -8.95 -7.48
N LYS A 159 -8.10 -8.11 -6.67
CA LYS A 159 -6.64 -7.98 -6.64
C LYS A 159 -5.95 -9.30 -6.26
N ILE A 160 -6.44 -10.00 -5.24
CA ILE A 160 -5.86 -11.28 -4.82
C ILE A 160 -6.02 -12.32 -5.94
N ILE A 161 -7.18 -12.39 -6.57
CA ILE A 161 -7.42 -13.34 -7.67
C ILE A 161 -6.47 -13.06 -8.84
N SER A 162 -6.41 -11.81 -9.30
CA SER A 162 -5.52 -11.44 -10.41
C SER A 162 -4.04 -11.60 -10.05
N PHE A 163 -3.65 -11.35 -8.79
CA PHE A 163 -2.29 -11.61 -8.32
C PHE A 163 -1.91 -13.09 -8.44
N VAL A 164 -2.76 -13.99 -7.98
CA VAL A 164 -2.49 -15.44 -8.05
C VAL A 164 -2.36 -15.90 -9.51
N ILE A 165 -3.21 -15.41 -10.41
CA ILE A 165 -3.16 -15.78 -11.82
C ILE A 165 -1.85 -15.30 -12.45
N VAL A 166 -1.50 -14.02 -12.28
CA VAL A 166 -0.32 -13.42 -12.92
C VAL A 166 0.96 -14.00 -12.35
N PHE A 167 1.12 -13.94 -11.03
CA PHE A 167 2.40 -14.29 -10.40
C PHE A 167 2.58 -15.80 -10.20
N GLY A 168 1.48 -16.58 -10.17
CA GLY A 168 1.56 -18.02 -10.29
C GLY A 168 2.22 -18.48 -11.59
N SER A 169 1.98 -17.75 -12.69
CA SER A 169 2.65 -18.03 -13.98
C SER A 169 4.13 -17.63 -13.95
N PHE A 170 4.46 -16.44 -13.44
CA PHE A 170 5.85 -15.97 -13.37
C PHE A 170 6.73 -16.75 -12.39
N PHE A 171 6.15 -17.34 -11.35
CA PHE A 171 6.86 -18.14 -10.37
C PHE A 171 7.62 -19.32 -11.01
N PHE A 172 7.01 -20.00 -11.96
CA PHE A 172 7.61 -21.14 -12.65
C PHE A 172 8.62 -20.74 -13.75
N GLN A 173 8.73 -19.46 -14.06
CA GLN A 173 9.63 -18.92 -15.09
C GLN A 173 10.88 -18.26 -14.51
N VAL A 174 11.04 -18.26 -13.18
CA VAL A 174 12.18 -17.63 -12.50
C VAL A 174 13.48 -18.30 -12.93
N ASP A 175 14.43 -17.49 -13.41
CA ASP A 175 15.79 -17.90 -13.67
C ASP A 175 16.70 -17.61 -12.45
N TYR A 176 17.25 -18.67 -11.91
CA TYR A 176 18.15 -18.57 -10.75
C TYR A 176 19.43 -17.81 -11.02
N SER A 177 19.91 -17.78 -12.27
CA SER A 177 21.09 -16.99 -12.66
C SER A 177 20.80 -15.51 -12.59
N ILE A 178 19.62 -15.08 -13.04
CA ILE A 178 19.15 -13.69 -12.91
C ILE A 178 18.96 -13.34 -11.43
N LEU A 179 18.26 -14.19 -10.67
CA LEU A 179 17.98 -13.96 -9.26
C LEU A 179 19.24 -13.78 -8.41
N ARG A 180 20.33 -14.49 -8.75
CA ARG A 180 21.65 -14.38 -8.09
C ARG A 180 22.53 -13.28 -8.65
N ASP A 181 22.05 -12.51 -9.63
CA ASP A 181 22.83 -11.48 -10.36
C ASP A 181 24.10 -12.04 -11.03
N ALA A 182 24.07 -13.34 -11.38
CA ALA A 182 25.25 -14.00 -11.99
C ALA A 182 25.47 -13.59 -13.45
N THR A 183 24.44 -13.01 -14.11
CA THR A 183 24.48 -12.55 -15.49
C THR A 183 24.84 -11.08 -15.65
N SER A 184 24.95 -10.35 -14.56
CA SER A 184 25.20 -8.90 -14.58
C SER A 184 26.67 -8.58 -14.82
N THR A 185 26.94 -7.65 -15.71
CA THR A 185 28.28 -7.06 -15.92
C THR A 185 28.73 -6.22 -14.72
N THR A 186 27.82 -5.94 -13.79
CA THR A 186 28.10 -5.26 -12.51
C THR A 186 28.45 -6.23 -11.38
N ALA A 187 28.68 -7.50 -11.67
CA ALA A 187 29.15 -8.50 -10.72
C ALA A 187 30.44 -7.99 -10.03
N GLY A 188 30.34 -7.75 -8.72
CA GLY A 188 31.44 -7.14 -7.93
C GLY A 188 31.12 -5.78 -7.33
N THR A 189 30.01 -5.13 -7.68
CA THR A 189 29.56 -3.92 -6.97
C THR A 189 29.01 -4.30 -5.60
N SER A 190 29.33 -3.51 -4.58
CA SER A 190 28.78 -3.70 -3.24
C SER A 190 27.26 -3.43 -3.24
N TYR A 191 26.47 -4.39 -2.76
CA TYR A 191 25.01 -4.23 -2.57
C TYR A 191 24.70 -3.46 -1.28
N PHE A 192 25.63 -3.42 -0.35
CA PHE A 192 25.43 -2.94 1.02
C PHE A 192 24.96 -1.48 1.13
N PRO A 193 25.52 -0.50 0.37
CA PRO A 193 25.05 0.89 0.44
C PRO A 193 23.58 1.05 0.05
N TYR A 194 23.09 0.23 -0.90
CA TYR A 194 21.73 0.30 -1.41
C TYR A 194 20.68 -0.18 -0.40
N ILE A 195 21.07 -0.96 0.61
CA ILE A 195 20.19 -1.39 1.70
C ILE A 195 19.67 -0.16 2.46
N PHE A 196 20.56 0.77 2.79
CA PHE A 196 20.16 1.98 3.53
C PHE A 196 19.31 2.93 2.69
N MET A 197 19.56 2.98 1.39
CA MET A 197 18.75 3.79 0.47
C MET A 197 17.32 3.25 0.33
N ALA A 198 17.15 1.93 0.36
CA ALA A 198 15.85 1.27 0.22
C ALA A 198 15.06 1.22 1.54
N LEU A 199 15.72 1.38 2.70
CA LEU A 199 15.08 1.23 4.01
C LEU A 199 13.83 2.10 4.21
N PRO A 200 13.81 3.41 3.85
CA PRO A 200 12.63 4.24 4.02
C PRO A 200 11.40 3.71 3.25
N VAL A 201 11.60 3.24 2.02
CA VAL A 201 10.54 2.68 1.18
C VAL A 201 10.07 1.34 1.75
N CYS A 202 10.99 0.48 2.21
CA CYS A 202 10.63 -0.78 2.86
C CYS A 202 9.79 -0.54 4.12
N LEU A 203 10.13 0.44 4.96
CA LEU A 203 9.33 0.80 6.13
C LEU A 203 7.95 1.35 5.71
N ALA A 204 7.91 2.30 4.78
CA ALA A 204 6.67 2.89 4.31
C ALA A 204 5.71 1.85 3.69
N SER A 205 6.27 0.80 3.05
CA SER A 205 5.48 -0.27 2.44
C SER A 205 4.68 -1.10 3.46
N PHE A 206 5.04 -1.08 4.74
CA PHE A 206 4.27 -1.72 5.83
C PHE A 206 3.45 -0.73 6.65
N GLY A 207 2.96 0.33 6.04
CA GLY A 207 2.21 1.42 6.68
C GLY A 207 0.77 1.06 7.04
N PHE A 208 0.53 0.23 8.07
CA PHE A 208 -0.81 -0.16 8.53
C PHE A 208 -1.26 0.52 9.84
N HIS A 209 -0.41 1.32 10.45
CA HIS A 209 -0.63 1.89 11.79
C HIS A 209 -1.93 2.71 11.91
N GLY A 210 -2.30 3.42 10.84
CA GLY A 210 -3.54 4.17 10.78
C GLY A 210 -4.82 3.33 10.92
N ASN A 211 -4.75 2.02 10.69
CA ASN A 211 -5.91 1.13 10.80
C ASN A 211 -6.13 0.59 12.23
N ILE A 212 -5.17 0.76 13.13
CA ILE A 212 -5.27 0.23 14.50
C ILE A 212 -6.47 0.80 15.27
N PRO A 213 -6.72 2.13 15.29
CA PRO A 213 -7.91 2.66 15.93
C PRO A 213 -9.21 2.12 15.34
N SER A 214 -9.29 1.98 14.02
CA SER A 214 -10.47 1.43 13.32
C SER A 214 -10.72 -0.04 13.68
N LEU A 215 -9.65 -0.83 13.83
CA LEU A 215 -9.78 -2.22 14.31
C LEU A 215 -10.30 -2.29 15.75
N ILE A 216 -9.86 -1.38 16.63
CA ILE A 216 -10.35 -1.31 17.99
C ILE A 216 -11.84 -0.93 18.04
N ILE A 217 -12.28 -0.03 17.16
CA ILE A 217 -13.71 0.29 17.01
C ILE A 217 -14.51 -0.96 16.61
N CYS A 218 -13.97 -1.76 15.65
CA CYS A 218 -14.67 -2.96 15.15
C CYS A 218 -14.71 -4.12 16.14
N TYR A 219 -13.62 -4.35 16.88
CA TYR A 219 -13.47 -5.52 17.75
C TYR A 219 -13.65 -5.21 19.24
N GLY A 220 -13.80 -3.94 19.62
CA GLY A 220 -13.66 -3.51 21.00
C GLY A 220 -12.25 -3.83 21.51
N LYS A 221 -12.11 -4.00 22.84
CA LYS A 221 -10.82 -4.31 23.46
C LYS A 221 -10.46 -5.81 23.46
N ARG A 222 -10.85 -6.57 22.43
CA ARG A 222 -10.55 -8.00 22.29
C ARG A 222 -9.10 -8.20 21.82
N LYS A 223 -8.17 -8.18 22.75
CA LYS A 223 -6.72 -8.26 22.51
C LYS A 223 -6.33 -9.37 21.53
N ASP A 224 -6.85 -10.59 21.73
CA ASP A 224 -6.51 -11.75 20.90
C ASP A 224 -6.82 -11.55 19.42
N LYS A 225 -7.98 -10.96 19.11
CA LYS A 225 -8.37 -10.71 17.73
C LYS A 225 -7.55 -9.59 17.11
N LEU A 226 -7.28 -8.54 17.88
CA LEU A 226 -6.50 -7.39 17.44
C LEU A 226 -5.04 -7.78 17.16
N ILE A 227 -4.39 -8.48 18.09
CA ILE A 227 -3.02 -8.97 17.91
C ILE A 227 -2.94 -9.92 16.71
N LYS A 228 -3.85 -10.90 16.60
CA LYS A 228 -3.91 -11.79 15.44
C LYS A 228 -4.09 -11.03 14.13
N SER A 229 -4.94 -10.00 14.11
CA SER A 229 -5.14 -9.18 12.91
C SER A 229 -3.86 -8.47 12.47
N VAL A 230 -3.15 -7.86 13.40
CA VAL A 230 -1.90 -7.14 13.11
C VAL A 230 -0.79 -8.11 12.70
N VAL A 231 -0.55 -9.17 13.46
CA VAL A 231 0.53 -10.13 13.20
C VAL A 231 0.30 -10.87 11.88
N PHE A 232 -0.84 -11.53 11.72
CA PHE A 232 -1.10 -12.33 10.50
C PHE A 232 -1.35 -11.47 9.28
N GLY A 233 -1.95 -10.27 9.44
CA GLY A 233 -2.14 -9.34 8.33
C GLY A 233 -0.83 -8.80 7.78
N SER A 234 0.08 -8.37 8.64
CA SER A 234 1.40 -7.89 8.23
C SER A 234 2.30 -9.02 7.73
N LEU A 235 2.21 -10.22 8.33
CA LEU A 235 2.95 -11.40 7.87
C LEU A 235 2.50 -11.84 6.47
N LEU A 236 1.20 -11.84 6.20
CA LEU A 236 0.66 -12.13 4.87
C LEU A 236 1.19 -11.14 3.83
N ALA A 237 1.26 -9.86 4.19
CA ALA A 237 1.85 -8.84 3.32
C ALA A 237 3.33 -9.09 3.07
N LEU A 238 4.12 -9.45 4.09
CA LEU A 238 5.53 -9.80 3.92
C LEU A 238 5.70 -10.97 2.95
N VAL A 239 4.92 -12.05 3.12
CA VAL A 239 4.98 -13.22 2.22
C VAL A 239 4.67 -12.82 0.77
N ILE A 240 3.64 -12.00 0.56
CA ILE A 240 3.29 -11.51 -0.77
C ILE A 240 4.38 -10.61 -1.35
N TYR A 241 5.01 -9.76 -0.56
CA TYR A 241 6.12 -8.91 -0.99
C TYR A 241 7.37 -9.71 -1.37
N LEU A 242 7.75 -10.70 -0.57
CA LEU A 242 8.87 -11.58 -0.88
C LEU A 242 8.59 -12.39 -2.16
N PHE A 243 7.37 -12.89 -2.32
CA PHE A 243 6.96 -13.58 -3.52
C PHE A 243 6.99 -12.67 -4.76
N TRP A 244 6.52 -11.42 -4.61
CA TRP A 244 6.58 -10.40 -5.64
C TRP A 244 8.02 -10.08 -6.07
N LEU A 245 8.92 -9.84 -5.10
CA LEU A 245 10.34 -9.63 -5.37
C LEU A 245 10.97 -10.83 -6.07
N TYR A 246 10.68 -12.04 -5.61
CA TYR A 246 11.17 -13.27 -6.22
C TYR A 246 10.76 -13.38 -7.69
N CYS A 247 9.48 -13.19 -7.99
CA CYS A 247 8.97 -13.24 -9.35
C CYS A 247 9.54 -12.11 -10.23
N THR A 248 9.67 -10.90 -9.70
CA THR A 248 10.13 -9.74 -10.46
C THR A 248 11.64 -9.85 -10.75
N MET A 249 12.45 -10.00 -9.72
CA MET A 249 13.91 -10.03 -9.83
C MET A 249 14.46 -11.33 -10.40
N GLY A 250 13.65 -12.40 -10.44
CA GLY A 250 14.01 -13.64 -11.11
C GLY A 250 13.64 -13.71 -12.58
N ASN A 251 12.83 -12.75 -13.08
CA ASN A 251 12.44 -12.69 -14.49
C ASN A 251 12.98 -11.46 -15.24
N ILE A 252 13.35 -10.39 -14.51
CA ILE A 252 13.89 -9.16 -15.09
C ILE A 252 15.35 -9.03 -14.68
N PRO A 253 16.31 -9.01 -15.63
CA PRO A 253 17.72 -8.79 -15.32
C PRO A 253 17.96 -7.44 -14.63
N ARG A 254 18.90 -7.40 -13.69
CA ARG A 254 19.22 -6.20 -12.90
C ARG A 254 19.54 -4.97 -13.77
N GLU A 255 20.20 -5.16 -14.89
CA GLU A 255 20.55 -4.08 -15.82
C GLU A 255 19.34 -3.38 -16.42
N SER A 256 18.23 -4.13 -16.62
CA SER A 256 16.97 -3.57 -17.14
C SER A 256 16.33 -2.57 -16.16
N PHE A 257 16.62 -2.67 -14.88
CA PHE A 257 16.12 -1.70 -13.88
C PHE A 257 16.70 -0.30 -14.08
N LYS A 258 17.87 -0.14 -14.70
CA LYS A 258 18.40 1.18 -15.04
C LYS A 258 17.46 1.92 -16.00
N ALA A 259 16.96 1.22 -17.00
CA ALA A 259 16.01 1.79 -17.95
C ALA A 259 14.65 2.09 -17.29
N ILE A 260 14.18 1.21 -16.39
CA ILE A 260 12.94 1.42 -15.62
C ILE A 260 13.08 2.67 -14.74
N ILE A 261 14.19 2.82 -14.03
CA ILE A 261 14.47 3.98 -13.16
C ILE A 261 14.58 5.27 -13.99
N SER A 262 15.28 5.24 -15.13
CA SER A 262 15.44 6.41 -15.99
C SER A 262 14.13 6.86 -16.64
N SER A 263 13.16 5.95 -16.85
CA SER A 263 11.81 6.26 -17.31
C SER A 263 10.86 6.72 -16.19
N GLY A 264 11.39 6.95 -14.98
CA GLY A 264 10.65 7.45 -13.81
C GLY A 264 10.39 6.43 -12.72
N GLY A 265 10.79 5.17 -12.89
CA GLY A 265 10.60 4.10 -11.89
C GLY A 265 9.14 3.77 -11.58
N ASN A 266 8.24 4.15 -12.46
CA ASN A 266 6.79 4.02 -12.25
C ASN A 266 6.31 2.59 -12.50
N VAL A 267 5.13 2.30 -11.99
CA VAL A 267 4.47 1.00 -12.13
C VAL A 267 4.29 0.59 -13.60
N ASP A 268 3.95 1.53 -14.47
CA ASP A 268 3.81 1.31 -15.92
C ASP A 268 5.11 0.86 -16.57
N SER A 269 6.24 1.46 -16.21
CA SER A 269 7.57 1.08 -16.72
C SER A 269 7.95 -0.35 -16.31
N LEU A 270 7.62 -0.74 -15.06
CA LEU A 270 7.84 -2.08 -14.56
C LEU A 270 6.94 -3.10 -15.28
N VAL A 271 5.65 -2.77 -15.44
CA VAL A 271 4.67 -3.59 -16.15
C VAL A 271 5.10 -3.79 -17.61
N LYS A 272 5.52 -2.74 -18.31
CA LYS A 272 6.05 -2.83 -19.69
C LYS A 272 7.26 -3.75 -19.78
N SER A 273 8.16 -3.70 -18.79
CA SER A 273 9.34 -4.58 -18.77
C SER A 273 8.95 -6.06 -18.60
N PHE A 274 7.91 -6.35 -17.81
CA PHE A 274 7.34 -7.70 -17.74
C PHE A 274 6.74 -8.16 -19.05
N LEU A 275 5.96 -7.29 -19.72
CA LEU A 275 5.28 -7.60 -20.97
C LEU A 275 6.27 -7.81 -22.12
N GLY A 276 7.36 -7.03 -22.16
CA GLY A 276 8.41 -7.16 -23.18
C GLY A 276 9.19 -8.45 -23.11
N THR A 277 9.13 -9.16 -21.98
CA THR A 277 9.98 -10.36 -21.81
C THR A 277 9.35 -11.64 -22.33
N LYS A 278 8.05 -11.86 -22.29
CA LYS A 278 7.57 -13.22 -22.64
C LYS A 278 6.11 -13.46 -23.06
N GLN A 279 5.12 -12.61 -22.97
CA GLN A 279 3.78 -13.08 -23.42
C GLN A 279 2.77 -11.96 -23.69
N HIS A 280 2.04 -12.13 -24.81
CA HIS A 280 0.83 -11.38 -25.14
C HIS A 280 -0.41 -12.20 -24.71
N GLY A 281 -1.49 -11.53 -24.35
CA GLY A 281 -2.78 -12.16 -24.12
C GLY A 281 -3.29 -12.07 -22.68
N ILE A 282 -3.75 -13.20 -22.13
CA ILE A 282 -4.49 -13.21 -20.87
C ILE A 282 -3.64 -12.75 -19.67
N ILE A 283 -2.34 -13.04 -19.65
CA ILE A 283 -1.42 -12.63 -18.57
C ILE A 283 -1.23 -11.12 -18.58
N GLU A 284 -1.05 -10.54 -19.77
CA GLU A 284 -0.97 -9.09 -19.95
C GLU A 284 -2.23 -8.40 -19.44
N PHE A 285 -3.40 -8.87 -19.85
CA PHE A 285 -4.67 -8.36 -19.38
C PHE A 285 -4.80 -8.48 -17.85
N CYS A 286 -4.50 -9.64 -17.27
CA CYS A 286 -4.55 -9.85 -15.82
C CYS A 286 -3.54 -8.95 -15.07
N LEU A 287 -2.35 -8.71 -15.61
CA LEU A 287 -1.36 -7.82 -15.01
C LEU A 287 -1.85 -6.37 -15.00
N LEU A 288 -2.45 -5.90 -16.10
CA LEU A 288 -3.06 -4.58 -16.16
C LEU A 288 -4.22 -4.44 -15.17
N VAL A 289 -5.11 -5.44 -15.12
CA VAL A 289 -6.22 -5.47 -14.15
C VAL A 289 -5.69 -5.43 -12.73
N PHE A 290 -4.72 -6.28 -12.39
CA PHE A 290 -4.08 -6.31 -11.09
C PHE A 290 -3.49 -4.95 -10.72
N SER A 291 -2.72 -4.33 -11.61
CA SER A 291 -2.07 -3.04 -11.39
C SER A 291 -3.08 -1.93 -11.12
N ASN A 292 -4.11 -1.83 -11.96
CA ASN A 292 -5.20 -0.86 -11.77
C ASN A 292 -5.91 -1.05 -10.44
N LEU A 293 -6.28 -2.29 -10.09
CA LEU A 293 -6.97 -2.61 -8.83
C LEU A 293 -6.10 -2.34 -7.61
N ALA A 294 -4.80 -2.68 -7.68
CA ALA A 294 -3.87 -2.49 -6.58
C ALA A 294 -3.67 -1.01 -6.25
N VAL A 295 -3.45 -0.17 -7.26
CA VAL A 295 -3.25 1.26 -7.06
C VAL A 295 -4.55 1.95 -6.68
N ALA A 296 -5.67 1.63 -7.34
CA ALA A 296 -6.97 2.21 -7.02
C ALA A 296 -7.44 1.87 -5.59
N SER A 297 -7.29 0.61 -5.15
CA SER A 297 -7.67 0.21 -3.78
C SER A 297 -6.89 0.96 -2.71
N SER A 298 -5.58 1.17 -2.94
CA SER A 298 -4.72 1.91 -2.02
C SER A 298 -5.03 3.41 -2.03
N PHE A 299 -5.36 3.94 -3.20
CA PHE A 299 -5.77 5.33 -3.32
C PHE A 299 -7.04 5.61 -2.50
N PHE A 300 -8.06 4.79 -2.60
CA PHE A 300 -9.25 4.90 -1.75
C PHE A 300 -8.91 4.80 -0.26
N GLY A 301 -8.06 3.84 0.12
CA GLY A 301 -7.68 3.62 1.51
C GLY A 301 -6.90 4.78 2.12
N VAL A 302 -5.89 5.28 1.42
CA VAL A 302 -5.07 6.42 1.90
C VAL A 302 -5.87 7.71 1.92
N THR A 303 -6.67 7.98 0.87
CA THR A 303 -7.50 9.19 0.82
C THR A 303 -8.58 9.16 1.89
N LEU A 304 -9.18 8.00 2.20
CA LEU A 304 -10.09 7.86 3.33
C LEU A 304 -9.38 8.15 4.66
N GLY A 305 -8.15 7.64 4.84
CA GLY A 305 -7.33 7.92 6.03
C GLY A 305 -7.01 9.41 6.17
N LEU A 306 -6.66 10.08 5.07
CA LEU A 306 -6.45 11.53 5.05
C LEU A 306 -7.73 12.29 5.40
N PHE A 307 -8.86 11.88 4.81
CA PHE A 307 -10.16 12.47 5.08
C PHE A 307 -10.52 12.38 6.58
N ASP A 308 -10.42 11.17 7.16
CA ASP A 308 -10.75 10.95 8.57
C ASP A 308 -9.79 11.73 9.49
N TYR A 309 -8.50 11.78 9.13
CA TYR A 309 -7.51 12.56 9.87
C TYR A 309 -7.78 14.06 9.85
N LEU A 310 -8.12 14.64 8.68
CA LEU A 310 -8.46 16.04 8.57
C LEU A 310 -9.76 16.38 9.30
N ALA A 311 -10.76 15.51 9.20
CA ALA A 311 -12.02 15.66 9.93
C ALA A 311 -11.80 15.73 11.45
N ASP A 312 -10.95 14.82 11.99
CA ASP A 312 -10.57 14.84 13.42
C ASP A 312 -9.77 16.08 13.80
N LEU A 313 -8.77 16.44 12.99
CA LEU A 313 -7.89 17.60 13.22
C LEU A 313 -8.67 18.92 13.30
N PHE A 314 -9.60 19.12 12.36
CA PHE A 314 -10.42 20.33 12.26
C PHE A 314 -11.76 20.23 13.00
N LYS A 315 -12.02 19.11 13.69
CA LYS A 315 -13.28 18.81 14.41
C LYS A 315 -14.51 19.00 13.49
N ILE A 316 -14.39 18.57 12.25
CA ILE A 316 -15.47 18.61 11.27
C ILE A 316 -16.38 17.41 11.51
N ASP A 317 -17.68 17.66 11.55
CA ASP A 317 -18.67 16.61 11.73
C ASP A 317 -18.83 15.72 10.45
N ASN A 318 -19.42 14.54 10.62
CA ASN A 318 -19.69 13.60 9.53
C ASN A 318 -20.98 13.92 8.74
N SER A 319 -21.52 15.15 8.86
CA SER A 319 -22.66 15.58 8.04
C SER A 319 -22.23 15.76 6.56
N HIS A 320 -23.19 15.79 5.65
CA HIS A 320 -22.90 16.05 4.22
C HIS A 320 -22.13 17.36 4.00
N GLY A 321 -22.43 18.39 4.76
CA GLY A 321 -21.74 19.67 4.70
C GLY A 321 -20.32 19.61 5.32
N GLY A 322 -20.16 18.87 6.42
CA GLY A 322 -18.86 18.62 7.04
C GLY A 322 -17.95 17.83 6.09
N ARG A 323 -18.42 16.75 5.50
CA ARG A 323 -17.67 15.96 4.52
C ARG A 323 -17.24 16.76 3.30
N PHE A 324 -18.09 17.65 2.80
CA PHE A 324 -17.74 18.56 1.71
C PHE A 324 -16.56 19.46 2.08
N LYS A 325 -16.57 20.04 3.29
CA LYS A 325 -15.46 20.86 3.79
C LYS A 325 -14.16 20.10 3.98
N THR A 326 -14.24 18.82 4.30
CA THR A 326 -13.06 17.96 4.48
C THR A 326 -12.44 17.55 3.16
N VAL A 327 -13.26 17.41 2.09
CA VAL A 327 -12.80 17.02 0.75
C VAL A 327 -12.19 18.21 0.00
N LEU A 328 -12.65 19.45 0.25
CA LEU A 328 -12.06 20.68 -0.32
C LEU A 328 -10.74 21.02 0.34
#